data_536c10e794652708d04757071cf1fc44
#
_entry.id   536c10e794652708d04757071cf1fc44
#
_cell.length_a   1.000
_cell.length_b   1.000
_cell.length_c   1.000
_cell.angle_alpha   90.00
_cell.angle_beta   90.00
_cell.angle_gamma   90.00
#
_symmetry.space_group_name_H-M   'P 1'
#
loop_
_entity.id
_entity.type
_entity.pdbx_description
1 polymer ?
#
loop_
_entity_poly.entity_id
_entity_poly.type
_entity_poly.pdbx_seq_one_letter_code
_entity_poly.pdbx_strand_id
1 'polypeptide(L)'
;MKYKYYSTQRPIDIGTYPKPPEAPEVELVFYDQRKPVENGTALAWGELIYDAPLTPEQVSNYELRPSRDNPDVRERMSVQAQAVGAWEKRNRIPEEKCLTFWASDIQAFVPLPQATME
;
A
#
# COMPACT_ATOMS: atom_id res chain seq x y z
N MET A 1 -4.09 14.01 10.06
CA MET A 1 -3.12 13.27 9.24
C MET A 1 -3.73 12.94 7.91
N LYS A 2 -2.90 12.83 6.90
CA LYS A 2 -3.39 12.53 5.55
C LYS A 2 -2.95 11.13 5.13
N TYR A 3 -3.85 10.45 4.44
CA TYR A 3 -3.63 9.09 3.93
C TYR A 3 -3.85 9.11 2.42
N LYS A 4 -2.79 8.79 1.67
CA LYS A 4 -2.81 8.90 0.21
C LYS A 4 -2.92 7.51 -0.42
N TYR A 5 -3.72 7.42 -1.47
CA TYR A 5 -3.89 6.20 -2.26
C TYR A 5 -3.77 6.56 -3.73
N TYR A 6 -3.22 5.62 -4.51
CA TYR A 6 -3.05 5.82 -5.95
C TYR A 6 -4.09 5.01 -6.70
N SER A 7 -4.69 5.61 -7.72
CA SER A 7 -5.58 4.92 -8.64
C SER A 7 -4.75 4.35 -9.78
N THR A 8 -4.41 3.06 -9.70
CA THR A 8 -3.51 2.43 -10.67
C THR A 8 -4.24 1.56 -11.69
N GLN A 9 -5.48 1.18 -11.41
CA GLN A 9 -6.22 0.24 -12.26
C GLN A 9 -7.21 0.94 -13.18
N ARG A 10 -7.61 2.15 -12.85
CA ARG A 10 -8.60 2.89 -13.64
C ARG A 10 -8.47 4.39 -13.37
N PRO A 11 -8.94 5.24 -14.30
CA PRO A 11 -9.00 6.68 -14.05
C PRO A 11 -9.92 6.98 -12.86
N ILE A 12 -9.65 8.07 -12.18
CA ILE A 12 -10.48 8.51 -11.05
C ILE A 12 -11.79 9.07 -11.60
N ASP A 13 -12.92 8.55 -11.12
CA ASP A 13 -14.23 9.00 -11.50
C ASP A 13 -15.21 8.66 -10.38
N ILE A 14 -16.45 9.08 -10.51
CA ILE A 14 -17.49 8.76 -9.53
C ILE A 14 -17.63 7.23 -9.46
N GLY A 15 -17.58 6.71 -8.23
CA GLY A 15 -17.71 5.28 -7.99
C GLY A 15 -16.42 4.49 -8.08
N THR A 16 -15.29 5.12 -8.38
CA THR A 16 -13.99 4.43 -8.43
C THR A 16 -13.22 4.51 -7.12
N TYR A 17 -13.79 5.16 -6.12
CA TYR A 17 -13.16 5.28 -4.81
C TYR A 17 -14.23 5.31 -3.72
N PRO A 18 -13.88 4.85 -2.50
CA PRO A 18 -14.84 4.82 -1.41
C PRO A 18 -15.01 6.19 -0.76
N LYS A 19 -16.20 6.42 -0.17
CA LYS A 19 -16.50 7.62 0.62
C LYS A 19 -16.96 7.15 2.01
N PRO A 20 -16.02 6.72 2.87
CA PRO A 20 -16.42 6.19 4.16
C PRO A 20 -16.97 7.28 5.09
N PRO A 21 -17.89 6.92 5.99
CA PRO A 21 -18.45 7.90 6.93
C PRO A 21 -17.40 8.57 7.82
N GLU A 22 -16.32 7.87 8.13
CA GLU A 22 -15.23 8.37 8.97
C GLU A 22 -14.36 9.39 8.24
N ALA A 23 -14.39 9.38 6.92
CA ALA A 23 -13.61 10.29 6.09
C ALA A 23 -14.42 10.62 4.83
N PRO A 24 -15.52 11.39 4.98
CA PRO A 24 -16.41 11.66 3.85
C PRO A 24 -15.81 12.59 2.81
N GLU A 25 -14.80 13.34 3.17
CA GLU A 25 -14.14 14.24 2.24
C GLU A 25 -12.88 13.58 1.71
N VAL A 26 -12.67 13.69 0.41
CA VAL A 26 -11.49 13.18 -0.26
C VAL A 26 -10.96 14.26 -1.18
N GLU A 27 -9.64 14.48 -1.11
CA GLU A 27 -8.97 15.37 -2.03
C GLU A 27 -8.51 14.56 -3.23
N LEU A 28 -8.85 15.02 -4.43
CA LEU A 28 -8.50 14.32 -5.66
C LEU A 28 -7.39 15.07 -6.38
N VAL A 29 -6.37 14.35 -6.80
CA VAL A 29 -5.31 14.91 -7.63
C VAL A 29 -5.30 14.11 -8.94
N PHE A 30 -5.52 14.81 -10.05
CA PHE A 30 -5.56 14.19 -11.37
C PHE A 30 -4.23 14.42 -12.07
N TYR A 31 -3.67 13.37 -12.64
CA TYR A 31 -2.46 13.49 -13.45
C TYR A 31 -2.85 13.71 -14.90
N ASP A 32 -2.08 14.55 -15.61
CA ASP A 32 -2.32 14.77 -17.04
C ASP A 32 -2.11 13.49 -17.85
N GLN A 33 -1.17 12.67 -17.41
CA GLN A 33 -0.88 11.37 -18.00
C GLN A 33 -0.59 10.40 -16.87
N ARG A 34 -0.73 9.11 -17.11
CA ARG A 34 -0.33 8.11 -16.15
C ARG A 34 1.15 8.28 -15.80
N LYS A 35 1.47 8.22 -14.52
CA LYS A 35 2.83 8.41 -14.02
C LYS A 35 3.24 7.26 -13.12
N PRO A 36 4.53 6.87 -13.16
CA PRO A 36 5.05 5.94 -12.16
C PRO A 36 4.94 6.56 -10.77
N VAL A 37 4.58 5.76 -9.79
CA VAL A 37 4.46 6.23 -8.41
C VAL A 37 5.49 5.54 -7.54
N GLU A 38 6.02 6.29 -6.59
CA GLU A 38 6.95 5.79 -5.55
C GLU A 38 8.17 5.05 -6.12
N ASN A 39 8.71 5.57 -7.22
CA ASN A 39 9.88 5.01 -7.89
C ASN A 39 9.69 3.57 -8.34
N GLY A 40 8.43 3.14 -8.48
CA GLY A 40 8.09 1.81 -8.94
C GLY A 40 7.75 1.77 -10.41
N THR A 41 7.24 0.62 -10.84
CA THR A 41 6.79 0.42 -12.22
C THR A 41 5.29 0.62 -12.38
N ALA A 42 4.55 0.71 -11.29
CA ALA A 42 3.12 0.92 -11.34
C ALA A 42 2.81 2.34 -11.79
N LEU A 43 1.91 2.47 -12.76
CA LEU A 43 1.48 3.77 -13.26
C LEU A 43 0.13 4.11 -12.65
N ALA A 44 -0.02 5.34 -12.19
CA ALA A 44 -1.27 5.81 -11.60
C ALA A 44 -1.90 6.90 -12.46
N TRP A 45 -3.23 6.97 -12.39
CA TRP A 45 -4.02 8.02 -13.05
C TRP A 45 -4.16 9.25 -12.16
N GLY A 46 -3.94 9.10 -10.85
CA GLY A 46 -4.04 10.19 -9.90
C GLY A 46 -3.96 9.69 -8.47
N GLU A 47 -4.27 10.60 -7.54
CA GLU A 47 -4.17 10.36 -6.11
C GLU A 47 -5.48 10.67 -5.42
N LEU A 48 -5.75 9.92 -4.36
CA LEU A 48 -6.89 10.10 -3.48
C LEU A 48 -6.34 10.34 -2.08
N ILE A 49 -6.70 11.45 -1.46
CA ILE A 49 -6.16 11.82 -0.16
C ILE A 49 -7.30 11.94 0.85
N TYR A 50 -7.23 11.11 1.89
CA TYR A 50 -8.25 11.01 2.93
C TYR A 50 -7.72 11.48 4.27
N ASP A 51 -8.63 11.87 5.16
CA ASP A 51 -8.26 12.26 6.53
C ASP A 51 -8.15 11.07 7.49
N ALA A 52 -8.61 9.91 7.08
CA ALA A 52 -8.52 8.67 7.84
C ALA A 52 -8.12 7.53 6.91
N PRO A 53 -7.49 6.46 7.44
CA PRO A 53 -7.08 5.36 6.59
C PRO A 53 -8.28 4.57 6.09
N LEU A 54 -8.20 4.11 4.85
CA LEU A 54 -9.17 3.16 4.31
C LEU A 54 -8.90 1.78 4.90
N THR A 55 -9.96 0.98 5.04
CA THR A 55 -9.78 -0.40 5.48
C THR A 55 -9.13 -1.23 4.37
N PRO A 56 -8.45 -2.32 4.72
CA PRO A 56 -7.90 -3.22 3.68
C PRO A 56 -8.96 -3.71 2.71
N GLU A 57 -10.19 -3.91 3.17
CA GLU A 57 -11.29 -4.31 2.32
C GLU A 57 -11.63 -3.22 1.30
N GLN A 58 -11.70 -1.96 1.73
CA GLN A 58 -11.95 -0.85 0.82
C GLN A 58 -10.83 -0.70 -0.21
N VAL A 59 -9.59 -0.82 0.22
CA VAL A 59 -8.44 -0.75 -0.68
C VAL A 59 -8.53 -1.86 -1.74
N SER A 60 -8.86 -3.07 -1.33
CA SER A 60 -8.97 -4.20 -2.23
C SER A 60 -10.16 -4.07 -3.18
N ASN A 61 -11.32 -3.68 -2.66
CA ASN A 61 -12.54 -3.57 -3.46
C ASN A 61 -12.45 -2.52 -4.55
N TYR A 62 -11.74 -1.43 -4.28
CA TYR A 62 -11.55 -0.35 -5.24
C TYR A 62 -10.21 -0.44 -5.98
N GLU A 63 -9.44 -1.49 -5.70
CA GLU A 63 -8.16 -1.75 -6.35
C GLU A 63 -7.22 -0.55 -6.28
N LEU A 64 -7.14 0.08 -5.11
CA LEU A 64 -6.27 1.21 -4.86
C LEU A 64 -4.92 0.74 -4.32
N ARG A 65 -3.91 1.58 -4.46
CA ARG A 65 -2.59 1.29 -3.93
C ARG A 65 -2.23 2.31 -2.85
N PRO A 66 -2.04 1.89 -1.60
CA PRO A 66 -1.66 2.82 -0.53
C PRO A 66 -0.27 3.41 -0.76
N SER A 67 -0.11 4.69 -0.41
CA SER A 67 1.21 5.29 -0.42
C SER A 67 2.06 4.72 0.70
N ARG A 68 3.33 4.51 0.42
CA ARG A 68 4.30 4.05 1.42
C ARG A 68 4.58 5.11 2.49
N ASP A 69 4.17 6.35 2.24
CA ASP A 69 4.32 7.44 3.20
C ASP A 69 3.16 7.53 4.18
N ASN A 70 2.11 6.75 3.98
CA ASN A 70 0.98 6.73 4.90
C ASN A 70 1.43 6.25 6.28
N PRO A 71 0.97 6.88 7.38
CA PRO A 71 1.40 6.48 8.72
C PRO A 71 1.13 5.02 9.04
N ASP A 72 -0.03 4.51 8.65
CA ASP A 72 -0.40 3.11 8.89
C ASP A 72 0.47 2.14 8.11
N VAL A 73 0.87 2.51 6.89
CA VAL A 73 1.77 1.70 6.08
C VAL A 73 3.19 1.73 6.65
N ARG A 74 3.65 2.90 7.07
CA ARG A 74 4.98 3.06 7.64
C ARG A 74 5.16 2.24 8.91
N GLU A 75 4.11 2.07 9.69
CA GLU A 75 4.15 1.22 10.88
C GLU A 75 4.39 -0.25 10.53
N ARG A 76 3.96 -0.69 9.35
CA ARG A 76 4.15 -2.06 8.89
C ARG A 76 5.53 -2.26 8.27
N MET A 77 6.21 -1.20 7.87
CA MET A 77 7.49 -1.27 7.18
C MET A 77 8.62 -1.01 8.17
N SER A 78 9.71 -1.74 8.01
CA SER A 78 10.93 -1.43 8.73
C SER A 78 12.11 -1.61 7.79
N VAL A 79 13.16 -0.83 8.02
CA VAL A 79 14.39 -0.95 7.22
C VAL A 79 14.96 -2.35 7.34
N GLN A 80 14.90 -2.92 8.55
CA GLN A 80 15.39 -4.28 8.79
C GLN A 80 14.57 -5.30 7.99
N ALA A 81 13.25 -5.17 7.97
CA ALA A 81 12.41 -6.09 7.21
C ALA A 81 12.70 -6.02 5.72
N GLN A 82 12.95 -4.82 5.17
CA GLN A 82 13.32 -4.69 3.76
C GLN A 82 14.64 -5.39 3.47
N ALA A 83 15.63 -5.21 4.32
CA ALA A 83 16.94 -5.85 4.14
C ALA A 83 16.85 -7.36 4.25
N VAL A 84 16.15 -7.87 5.27
CA VAL A 84 15.98 -9.30 5.49
C VAL A 84 15.19 -9.92 4.35
N GLY A 85 14.08 -9.30 3.96
CA GLY A 85 13.25 -9.82 2.88
C GLY A 85 13.99 -9.88 1.55
N ALA A 86 14.77 -8.86 1.22
CA ALA A 86 15.59 -8.85 0.01
C ALA A 86 16.63 -9.96 0.04
N TRP A 87 17.25 -10.18 1.19
CA TRP A 87 18.23 -11.27 1.36
C TRP A 87 17.55 -12.63 1.20
N GLU A 88 16.38 -12.81 1.83
CA GLU A 88 15.63 -14.07 1.74
C GLU A 88 15.26 -14.39 0.29
N LYS A 89 14.77 -13.38 -0.43
CA LYS A 89 14.40 -13.56 -1.84
C LYS A 89 15.62 -13.90 -2.69
N ARG A 90 16.73 -13.20 -2.48
CA ARG A 90 17.96 -13.42 -3.25
C ARG A 90 18.54 -14.80 -3.00
N ASN A 91 18.43 -15.32 -1.78
CA ASN A 91 18.95 -16.62 -1.40
C ASN A 91 17.94 -17.75 -1.50
N ARG A 92 16.74 -17.47 -2.00
CA ARG A 92 15.68 -18.45 -2.22
C ARG A 92 15.35 -19.25 -0.97
N ILE A 93 15.23 -18.55 0.16
CA ILE A 93 14.88 -19.19 1.42
C ILE A 93 13.45 -19.74 1.31
N PRO A 94 13.18 -20.98 1.73
CA PRO A 94 11.83 -21.54 1.71
C PRO A 94 10.86 -20.66 2.49
N GLU A 95 9.64 -20.53 1.98
CA GLU A 95 8.65 -19.65 2.56
C GLU A 95 8.41 -19.92 4.04
N GLU A 96 8.37 -21.18 4.43
CA GLU A 96 8.15 -21.56 5.84
C GLU A 96 9.29 -21.16 6.75
N LYS A 97 10.46 -20.80 6.20
CA LYS A 97 11.62 -20.36 6.99
C LYS A 97 11.86 -18.86 6.90
N CYS A 98 11.07 -18.16 6.11
CA CYS A 98 11.23 -16.72 5.98
C CYS A 98 10.69 -15.99 7.20
N LEU A 99 11.36 -14.91 7.57
CA LEU A 99 10.93 -14.01 8.66
C LEU A 99 10.11 -12.84 8.16
N THR A 100 10.02 -12.66 6.84
CA THR A 100 9.28 -11.60 6.22
C THR A 100 8.41 -12.16 5.11
N PHE A 101 7.44 -11.35 4.66
CA PHE A 101 6.68 -11.70 3.46
C PHE A 101 6.50 -10.44 2.61
N TRP A 102 6.28 -10.65 1.33
CA TRP A 102 6.04 -9.55 0.41
C TRP A 102 4.58 -9.13 0.47
N ALA A 103 4.33 -7.91 0.94
CA ALA A 103 3.00 -7.36 0.98
C ALA A 103 2.74 -6.61 -0.33
N SER A 104 1.96 -7.22 -1.23
CA SER A 104 1.74 -6.66 -2.56
C SER A 104 0.91 -5.38 -2.53
N ASP A 105 0.07 -5.21 -1.51
CA ASP A 105 -0.73 -4.00 -1.37
C ASP A 105 0.14 -2.76 -1.15
N ILE A 106 1.24 -2.89 -0.42
CA ILE A 106 2.15 -1.77 -0.17
C ILE A 106 3.49 -1.94 -0.89
N GLN A 107 3.68 -3.01 -1.64
CA GLN A 107 4.90 -3.28 -2.41
C GLN A 107 6.15 -3.23 -1.55
N ALA A 108 6.13 -3.91 -0.42
CA ALA A 108 7.23 -3.91 0.54
C ALA A 108 7.26 -5.20 1.33
N PHE A 109 8.45 -5.53 1.87
CA PHE A 109 8.56 -6.63 2.80
C PHE A 109 8.10 -6.19 4.19
N VAL A 110 7.32 -7.03 4.85
CA VAL A 110 6.88 -6.78 6.23
C VAL A 110 7.22 -7.98 7.07
N PRO A 111 7.51 -7.78 8.38
CA PRO A 111 7.80 -8.91 9.24
C PRO A 111 6.56 -9.78 9.41
N LEU A 112 6.78 -11.09 9.41
CA LEU A 112 5.68 -11.99 9.72
C LEU A 112 5.26 -11.79 11.16
N PRO A 113 3.95 -11.87 11.45
CA PRO A 113 3.50 -11.84 12.83
C PRO A 113 4.18 -13.01 13.54
N GLN A 114 4.89 -12.71 14.61
CA GLN A 114 5.45 -13.78 15.39
C GLN A 114 4.30 -14.52 16.05
N ALA A 115 4.24 -15.79 15.78
CA ALA A 115 3.31 -16.62 16.48
C ALA A 115 3.63 -16.47 17.94
N THR A 116 2.74 -15.92 18.68
CA THR A 116 2.91 -15.84 20.07
C THR A 116 2.94 -17.23 20.56
N MET A 117 4.12 -17.55 20.95
CA MET A 117 4.21 -18.80 21.53
C MET A 117 3.71 -18.70 22.86
N GLU A 118 2.72 -19.09 23.01
CA GLU A 118 2.28 -19.06 24.28
C GLU A 118 1.84 -20.09 24.71
#